data_151360798c871bdc6ee4330ce20c4e3f
#
_entry.id   151360798c871bdc6ee4330ce20c4e3f
#
_cell.length_a   1.000
_cell.length_b   1.000
_cell.length_c   1.000
_cell.angle_alpha   90.00
_cell.angle_beta   90.00
_cell.angle_gamma   90.00
#
_symmetry.space_group_name_H-M   'P 1'
#
loop_
_entity.id
_entity.type
_entity.pdbx_description
1 polymer ?
#
loop_
_entity_poly.entity_id
_entity_poly.type
_entity_poly.pdbx_seq_one_letter_code
_entity_poly.pdbx_strand_id
1 'polypeptide(L)'
;MARLFKRFLFNEEDVPFVMELPPYRMPTGKSIMIHMWEKAKQYLHKMGGIILVASIVIWFLGYFPRHSESGDQFDRQIAEIENTELDSQEKTDTIEELERLKAIDHQQNSYIGRIGQTIQPVLAPLGFDWKMSVSLLTGMAAKEVVVSTLSVLYTGNADDDSQALSERLKQDRNAEGNLVFTPLIAISLMLFVLIYFPCIATISAIVNESGSWKWGIFVIIYTCVLAWIVSFIVYQTGNFFVGLFS
;
A
#
# COMPACT_ATOMS: atom_id res chain seq x y z
N MET A 1 -7.79 13.17 -19.21
CA MET A 1 -6.75 12.16 -19.52
C MET A 1 -7.10 11.32 -20.74
N ALA A 2 -8.24 10.62 -20.83
CA ALA A 2 -8.57 9.78 -22.00
C ALA A 2 -8.52 10.52 -23.37
N ARG A 3 -9.02 11.77 -23.45
CA ARG A 3 -8.93 12.60 -24.66
C ARG A 3 -7.48 12.95 -25.07
N LEU A 4 -6.60 13.14 -24.08
CA LEU A 4 -5.19 13.44 -24.31
C LEU A 4 -4.49 12.22 -24.91
N PHE A 5 -4.70 11.04 -24.32
CA PHE A 5 -4.12 9.78 -24.81
C PHE A 5 -4.65 9.42 -26.21
N LYS A 6 -5.96 9.57 -26.46
CA LYS A 6 -6.52 9.36 -27.80
C LYS A 6 -5.82 10.22 -28.84
N ARG A 7 -5.53 11.49 -28.54
CA ARG A 7 -4.93 12.43 -29.51
C ARG A 7 -3.45 12.20 -29.78
N PHE A 8 -2.68 11.72 -28.77
CA PHE A 8 -1.21 11.63 -28.87
C PHE A 8 -0.67 10.20 -28.98
N LEU A 9 -1.38 9.20 -28.44
CA LEU A 9 -0.89 7.82 -28.41
C LEU A 9 -1.61 6.86 -29.35
N PHE A 10 -2.88 7.13 -29.67
CA PHE A 10 -3.69 6.25 -30.51
C PHE A 10 -4.02 6.94 -31.82
N ASN A 11 -3.29 6.59 -32.88
CA ASN A 11 -3.67 6.91 -34.25
C ASN A 11 -4.73 5.88 -34.67
N GLU A 12 -5.99 6.26 -34.69
CA GLU A 12 -7.06 5.41 -35.22
C GLU A 12 -6.94 5.35 -36.73
N GLU A 13 -6.70 4.18 -37.30
CA GLU A 13 -7.04 3.87 -38.67
C GLU A 13 -8.55 3.69 -38.73
N ASP A 14 -9.23 4.50 -39.52
CA ASP A 14 -10.67 4.35 -39.82
C ASP A 14 -10.89 3.00 -40.51
N VAL A 15 -11.29 1.98 -39.72
CA VAL A 15 -11.71 0.70 -40.28
C VAL A 15 -13.11 0.89 -40.87
N PRO A 16 -13.32 0.71 -42.18
CA PRO A 16 -14.64 0.83 -42.76
C PRO A 16 -15.57 -0.24 -42.18
N PHE A 17 -16.54 0.19 -41.41
CA PHE A 17 -17.49 -0.67 -40.74
C PHE A 17 -18.59 -1.09 -41.74
N VAL A 18 -18.46 -2.25 -42.34
CA VAL A 18 -19.48 -2.82 -43.25
C VAL A 18 -20.05 -4.06 -42.59
N MET A 19 -20.89 -3.87 -41.56
CA MET A 19 -21.71 -4.94 -41.01
C MET A 19 -23.13 -4.46 -40.81
N GLU A 20 -24.09 -5.22 -41.34
CA GLU A 20 -25.51 -5.03 -40.98
C GLU A 20 -25.69 -5.16 -39.48
N LEU A 21 -26.30 -4.16 -38.86
CA LEU A 21 -26.58 -4.19 -37.41
C LEU A 21 -27.55 -5.35 -37.12
N PRO A 22 -27.17 -6.33 -36.29
CA PRO A 22 -28.08 -7.39 -35.91
C PRO A 22 -29.29 -6.81 -35.20
N PRO A 23 -30.50 -7.41 -35.38
CA PRO A 23 -31.72 -6.88 -34.76
C PRO A 23 -31.56 -6.81 -33.23
N TYR A 24 -31.87 -5.66 -32.68
CA TYR A 24 -31.81 -5.46 -31.23
C TYR A 24 -32.78 -6.40 -30.52
N ARG A 25 -32.27 -7.34 -29.73
CA ARG A 25 -33.05 -8.23 -28.88
C ARG A 25 -32.73 -7.93 -27.41
N MET A 26 -33.77 -7.81 -26.59
CA MET A 26 -33.55 -7.67 -25.15
C MET A 26 -32.86 -8.94 -24.60
N PRO A 27 -31.74 -8.77 -23.87
CA PRO A 27 -31.03 -9.91 -23.31
C PRO A 27 -31.89 -10.60 -22.24
N THR A 28 -31.94 -11.93 -22.26
CA THR A 28 -32.65 -12.70 -21.23
C THR A 28 -31.83 -12.71 -19.93
N GLY A 29 -32.48 -12.62 -18.77
CA GLY A 29 -31.81 -12.61 -17.47
C GLY A 29 -30.88 -13.82 -17.27
N LYS A 30 -31.28 -14.99 -17.77
CA LYS A 30 -30.44 -16.22 -17.74
C LYS A 30 -29.13 -16.05 -18.54
N SER A 31 -29.21 -15.47 -19.72
CA SER A 31 -28.02 -15.23 -20.57
C SER A 31 -27.06 -14.24 -19.88
N ILE A 32 -27.60 -13.16 -19.31
CA ILE A 32 -26.80 -12.18 -18.56
C ILE A 32 -26.06 -12.89 -17.41
N MET A 33 -26.75 -13.69 -16.60
CA MET A 33 -26.17 -14.36 -15.45
C MET A 33 -25.05 -15.36 -15.86
N ILE A 34 -25.26 -16.12 -16.94
CA ILE A 34 -24.25 -17.03 -17.47
C ILE A 34 -23.01 -16.27 -17.92
N HIS A 35 -23.18 -15.21 -18.72
CA HIS A 35 -22.05 -14.42 -19.20
C HIS A 35 -21.29 -13.71 -18.07
N MET A 36 -22.02 -13.17 -17.07
CA MET A 36 -21.38 -12.60 -15.89
C MET A 36 -20.57 -13.64 -15.13
N TRP A 37 -21.11 -14.83 -14.92
CA TRP A 37 -20.41 -15.91 -14.21
C TRP A 37 -19.18 -16.42 -14.97
N GLU A 38 -19.28 -16.58 -16.28
CA GLU A 38 -18.14 -16.97 -17.11
C GLU A 38 -17.03 -15.93 -17.06
N LYS A 39 -17.35 -14.63 -17.16
CA LYS A 39 -16.37 -13.55 -17.05
C LYS A 39 -15.75 -13.47 -15.65
N ALA A 40 -16.56 -13.59 -14.60
CA ALA A 40 -16.06 -13.62 -13.23
C ALA A 40 -15.14 -14.82 -12.99
N LYS A 41 -15.51 -16.01 -13.46
CA LYS A 41 -14.69 -17.23 -13.36
C LYS A 41 -13.36 -17.10 -14.10
N GLN A 42 -13.37 -16.57 -15.31
CA GLN A 42 -12.15 -16.33 -16.10
C GLN A 42 -11.23 -15.32 -15.39
N TYR A 43 -11.79 -14.25 -14.84
CA TYR A 43 -11.04 -13.25 -14.07
C TYR A 43 -10.40 -13.87 -12.82
N LEU A 44 -11.18 -14.57 -12.00
CA LEU A 44 -10.68 -15.23 -10.80
C LEU A 44 -9.59 -16.26 -11.09
N HIS A 45 -9.75 -17.05 -12.15
CA HIS A 45 -8.76 -18.04 -12.50
C HIS A 45 -7.44 -17.43 -13.00
N LYS A 46 -7.51 -16.36 -13.79
CA LYS A 46 -6.31 -15.65 -14.28
C LYS A 46 -5.61 -14.87 -13.17
N MET A 47 -6.37 -14.18 -12.31
CA MET A 47 -5.83 -13.25 -11.31
C MET A 47 -5.42 -13.94 -10.01
N GLY A 48 -6.11 -15.03 -9.61
CA GLY A 48 -5.85 -15.72 -8.36
C GLY A 48 -4.41 -16.20 -8.22
N GLY A 49 -3.85 -16.79 -9.28
CA GLY A 49 -2.46 -17.24 -9.28
C GLY A 49 -1.45 -16.10 -9.14
N ILE A 50 -1.70 -14.96 -9.79
CA ILE A 50 -0.81 -13.80 -9.75
C ILE A 50 -0.83 -13.17 -8.37
N ILE A 51 -2.02 -13.00 -7.77
CA ILE A 51 -2.17 -12.47 -6.42
C ILE A 51 -1.48 -13.38 -5.40
N LEU A 52 -1.64 -14.70 -5.53
CA LEU A 52 -1.00 -15.67 -4.65
C LEU A 52 0.53 -15.58 -4.72
N VAL A 53 1.11 -15.56 -5.91
CA VAL A 53 2.56 -15.42 -6.08
C VAL A 53 3.04 -14.08 -5.51
N ALA A 54 2.34 -12.97 -5.79
CA ALA A 54 2.68 -11.65 -5.25
C ALA A 54 2.63 -11.64 -3.72
N SER A 55 1.61 -12.25 -3.11
CA SER A 55 1.48 -12.35 -1.65
C SER A 55 2.62 -13.17 -1.03
N ILE A 56 3.03 -14.28 -1.67
CA ILE A 56 4.16 -15.08 -1.22
C ILE A 56 5.47 -14.27 -1.28
N VAL A 57 5.68 -13.52 -2.35
CA VAL A 57 6.88 -12.68 -2.51
C VAL A 57 6.92 -11.59 -1.43
N ILE A 58 5.81 -10.87 -1.20
CA ILE A 58 5.74 -9.83 -0.19
C ILE A 58 5.93 -10.43 1.22
N TRP A 59 5.30 -11.55 1.51
CA TRP A 59 5.50 -12.26 2.76
C TRP A 59 6.98 -12.64 2.94
N PHE A 60 7.63 -13.18 1.92
CA PHE A 60 9.05 -13.54 1.96
C PHE A 60 9.93 -12.32 2.24
N LEU A 61 9.70 -11.21 1.54
CA LEU A 61 10.47 -9.97 1.76
C LEU A 61 10.24 -9.36 3.16
N GLY A 62 9.03 -9.50 3.72
CA GLY A 62 8.72 -9.02 5.06
C GLY A 62 9.23 -9.93 6.16
N TYR A 63 9.34 -11.24 5.90
CA TYR A 63 9.75 -12.21 6.91
C TYR A 63 11.26 -12.34 7.05
N PHE A 64 12.03 -12.17 5.98
CA PHE A 64 13.50 -12.30 6.00
C PHE A 64 14.20 -10.93 5.98
N PRO A 65 15.39 -10.83 6.63
CA PRO A 65 16.07 -11.82 7.48
C PRO A 65 15.42 -11.97 8.86
N ARG A 66 15.39 -13.19 9.38
CA ARG A 66 14.73 -13.51 10.65
C ARG A 66 15.56 -13.15 11.89
N HIS A 67 16.86 -13.14 11.76
CA HIS A 67 17.79 -12.83 12.86
C HIS A 67 18.33 -11.42 12.67
N SER A 68 17.99 -10.53 13.59
CA SER A 68 18.68 -9.27 13.82
C SER A 68 19.38 -9.34 15.19
N GLU A 69 20.57 -8.77 15.32
CA GLU A 69 21.26 -8.68 16.62
C GLU A 69 20.41 -7.93 17.66
N SER A 70 19.58 -6.99 17.19
CA SER A 70 18.60 -6.27 18.00
C SER A 70 17.48 -7.19 18.50
N GLY A 71 17.00 -8.13 17.68
CA GLY A 71 15.97 -9.09 18.06
C GLY A 71 16.37 -9.97 19.22
N ASP A 72 17.62 -10.45 19.22
CA ASP A 72 18.19 -11.26 20.33
C ASP A 72 18.33 -10.46 21.63
N GLN A 73 18.51 -9.13 21.56
CA GLN A 73 18.54 -8.25 22.72
C GLN A 73 17.14 -8.09 23.34
N PHE A 74 16.10 -7.92 22.53
CA PHE A 74 14.71 -7.86 23.00
C PHE A 74 14.29 -9.19 23.66
N ASP A 75 14.68 -10.34 23.10
CA ASP A 75 14.38 -11.65 23.69
C ASP A 75 15.02 -11.83 25.07
N ARG A 76 16.24 -11.32 25.25
CA ARG A 76 16.90 -11.34 26.57
C ARG A 76 16.20 -10.42 27.57
N GLN A 77 15.80 -9.23 27.15
CA GLN A 77 15.06 -8.27 28.00
C GLN A 77 13.70 -8.83 28.42
N ILE A 78 12.98 -9.47 27.52
CA ILE A 78 11.70 -10.12 27.82
C ILE A 78 11.92 -11.25 28.84
N ALA A 79 12.92 -12.12 28.63
CA ALA A 79 13.24 -13.20 29.55
C ALA A 79 13.70 -12.69 30.94
N GLU A 80 14.36 -11.53 31.00
CA GLU A 80 14.79 -10.92 32.28
C GLU A 80 13.59 -10.36 33.04
N ILE A 81 12.64 -9.74 32.38
CA ILE A 81 11.40 -9.21 32.95
C ILE A 81 10.48 -10.37 33.39
N GLU A 82 10.41 -11.46 32.63
CA GLU A 82 9.68 -12.67 33.03
C GLU A 82 10.16 -13.26 34.35
N ASN A 83 11.42 -13.15 34.67
CA ASN A 83 12.04 -13.64 35.89
C ASN A 83 12.04 -12.63 37.05
N THR A 84 11.60 -11.38 36.82
CA THR A 84 11.55 -10.33 37.85
C THR A 84 10.20 -10.38 38.59
N GLU A 85 10.22 -10.16 39.89
CA GLU A 85 9.01 -10.06 40.76
C GLU A 85 8.37 -8.64 40.60
N LEU A 86 7.82 -8.32 39.41
CA LEU A 86 7.01 -7.13 39.21
C LEU A 86 5.53 -7.46 39.40
N ASP A 87 4.70 -6.43 39.61
CA ASP A 87 3.25 -6.58 39.61
C ASP A 87 2.77 -7.14 38.26
N SER A 88 1.81 -8.08 38.32
CA SER A 88 1.36 -8.84 37.14
C SER A 88 0.89 -7.94 36.01
N GLN A 89 0.32 -6.77 36.28
CA GLN A 89 -0.18 -5.84 35.32
C GLN A 89 0.97 -5.07 34.65
N GLU A 90 1.89 -4.50 35.42
CA GLU A 90 3.06 -3.78 34.95
C GLU A 90 4.00 -4.66 34.12
N LYS A 91 4.11 -5.92 34.49
CA LYS A 91 4.86 -6.95 33.76
C LYS A 91 4.26 -7.20 32.37
N THR A 92 2.94 -7.38 32.30
CA THR A 92 2.25 -7.61 31.03
C THR A 92 2.41 -6.41 30.08
N ASP A 93 2.17 -5.20 30.57
CA ASP A 93 2.28 -3.97 29.79
C ASP A 93 3.69 -3.76 29.25
N THR A 94 4.72 -4.09 30.06
CA THR A 94 6.13 -3.95 29.65
C THR A 94 6.53 -5.00 28.61
N ILE A 95 6.07 -6.22 28.74
CA ILE A 95 6.32 -7.31 27.77
C ILE A 95 5.64 -6.98 26.43
N GLU A 96 4.38 -6.53 26.45
CA GLU A 96 3.69 -6.10 25.22
C GLU A 96 4.42 -4.98 24.49
N GLU A 97 4.93 -3.98 25.22
CA GLU A 97 5.70 -2.89 24.60
C GLU A 97 7.03 -3.39 24.01
N LEU A 98 7.73 -4.32 24.67
CA LEU A 98 8.96 -4.92 24.13
C LEU A 98 8.69 -5.80 22.91
N GLU A 99 7.62 -6.58 22.92
CA GLU A 99 7.20 -7.38 21.76
C GLU A 99 6.83 -6.48 20.56
N ARG A 100 6.15 -5.38 20.82
CA ARG A 100 5.84 -4.35 19.84
C ARG A 100 7.12 -3.76 19.24
N LEU A 101 8.06 -3.34 20.07
CA LEU A 101 9.34 -2.77 19.61
C LEU A 101 10.14 -3.80 18.82
N LYS A 102 10.15 -5.06 19.23
CA LYS A 102 10.77 -6.17 18.49
C LYS A 102 10.13 -6.37 17.12
N ALA A 103 8.79 -6.32 17.04
CA ALA A 103 8.07 -6.46 15.77
C ALA A 103 8.39 -5.31 14.81
N ILE A 104 8.48 -4.07 15.30
CA ILE A 104 8.85 -2.89 14.51
C ILE A 104 10.31 -3.00 14.04
N ASP A 105 11.25 -3.38 14.92
CA ASP A 105 12.67 -3.58 14.57
C ASP A 105 12.85 -4.67 13.51
N HIS A 106 12.13 -5.79 13.66
CA HIS A 106 12.13 -6.85 12.66
C HIS A 106 11.65 -6.35 11.30
N GLN A 107 10.55 -5.60 11.25
CA GLN A 107 10.03 -5.03 10.01
C GLN A 107 11.00 -4.02 9.38
N GLN A 108 11.64 -3.19 10.20
CA GLN A 108 12.61 -2.21 9.74
C GLN A 108 13.85 -2.86 9.12
N ASN A 109 14.31 -3.97 9.69
CA ASN A 109 15.48 -4.72 9.24
C ASN A 109 15.18 -5.74 8.13
N SER A 110 13.90 -6.01 7.85
CA SER A 110 13.46 -6.89 6.77
C SER A 110 13.85 -6.35 5.39
N TYR A 111 13.85 -7.20 4.35
CA TYR A 111 14.13 -6.75 2.98
C TYR A 111 13.14 -5.68 2.53
N ILE A 112 11.85 -5.81 2.85
CA ILE A 112 10.85 -4.81 2.49
C ILE A 112 11.08 -3.50 3.24
N GLY A 113 11.52 -3.56 4.52
CA GLY A 113 11.88 -2.39 5.30
C GLY A 113 13.06 -1.62 4.69
N ARG A 114 14.11 -2.34 4.27
CA ARG A 114 15.28 -1.73 3.60
C ARG A 114 14.91 -1.08 2.26
N ILE A 115 14.04 -1.73 1.47
CA ILE A 115 13.51 -1.14 0.22
C ILE A 115 12.71 0.12 0.56
N GLY A 116 11.84 0.08 1.58
CA GLY A 116 11.07 1.23 2.04
C GLY A 116 11.95 2.41 2.44
N GLN A 117 13.02 2.16 3.21
CA GLN A 117 14.01 3.19 3.59
C GLN A 117 14.76 3.76 2.37
N THR A 118 15.06 2.93 1.37
CA THR A 118 15.71 3.40 0.13
C THR A 118 14.79 4.30 -0.70
N ILE A 119 13.48 4.05 -0.67
CA ILE A 119 12.47 4.84 -1.38
C ILE A 119 12.06 6.10 -0.58
N GLN A 120 12.20 6.07 0.75
CA GLN A 120 11.83 7.16 1.64
C GLN A 120 12.32 8.56 1.18
N PRO A 121 13.59 8.78 0.75
CA PRO A 121 14.02 10.12 0.32
C PRO A 121 13.21 10.67 -0.87
N VAL A 122 12.65 9.81 -1.72
CA VAL A 122 11.77 10.23 -2.83
C VAL A 122 10.38 10.62 -2.32
N LEU A 123 9.92 10.02 -1.22
CA LEU A 123 8.61 10.25 -0.61
C LEU A 123 8.66 11.29 0.54
N ALA A 124 9.84 11.59 1.07
CA ALA A 124 10.03 12.60 2.12
C ALA A 124 9.44 13.98 1.79
N PRO A 125 9.50 14.51 0.53
CA PRO A 125 8.89 15.78 0.18
C PRO A 125 7.35 15.80 0.31
N LEU A 126 6.72 14.64 0.45
CA LEU A 126 5.28 14.46 0.69
C LEU A 126 4.96 14.36 2.19
N GLY A 127 5.99 14.36 3.05
CA GLY A 127 5.86 14.15 4.49
C GLY A 127 5.77 12.67 4.90
N PHE A 128 6.09 11.73 4.01
CA PHE A 128 5.97 10.30 4.30
C PHE A 128 7.25 9.77 4.94
N ASP A 129 7.06 8.95 5.98
CA ASP A 129 8.12 8.24 6.68
C ASP A 129 8.39 6.86 6.04
N TRP A 130 9.34 6.11 6.61
CA TRP A 130 9.68 4.77 6.15
C TRP A 130 8.54 3.77 6.37
N LYS A 131 7.74 3.91 7.45
CA LYS A 131 6.59 3.02 7.73
C LYS A 131 5.52 3.19 6.66
N MET A 132 5.21 4.42 6.26
CA MET A 132 4.32 4.72 5.15
C MET A 132 4.86 4.18 3.83
N SER A 133 6.17 4.31 3.58
CA SER A 133 6.82 3.79 2.37
C SER A 133 6.70 2.26 2.26
N VAL A 134 6.92 1.54 3.36
CA VAL A 134 6.71 0.08 3.43
C VAL A 134 5.25 -0.28 3.20
N SER A 135 4.32 0.46 3.82
CA SER A 135 2.87 0.21 3.63
C SER A 135 2.42 0.43 2.19
N LEU A 136 2.99 1.41 1.50
CA LEU A 136 2.74 1.63 0.07
C LEU A 136 3.29 0.50 -0.79
N LEU A 137 4.43 -0.07 -0.46
CA LEU A 137 5.01 -1.22 -1.17
C LEU A 137 4.14 -2.48 -1.01
N THR A 138 3.69 -2.77 0.23
CA THR A 138 2.79 -3.91 0.47
C THR A 138 1.44 -3.72 -0.22
N GLY A 139 0.95 -2.48 -0.26
CA GLY A 139 -0.28 -2.10 -0.95
C GLY A 139 -0.27 -2.30 -2.47
N MET A 140 0.90 -2.57 -3.08
CA MET A 140 0.97 -2.94 -4.50
C MET A 140 0.28 -4.28 -4.79
N ALA A 141 0.22 -5.20 -3.84
CA ALA A 141 -0.54 -6.44 -3.99
C ALA A 141 -2.05 -6.17 -3.94
N ALA A 142 -2.48 -5.47 -2.90
CA ALA A 142 -3.87 -5.07 -2.70
C ALA A 142 -3.90 -3.78 -1.85
N LYS A 143 -4.65 -2.78 -2.27
CA LYS A 143 -4.68 -1.46 -1.61
C LYS A 143 -5.20 -1.54 -0.17
N GLU A 144 -6.04 -2.50 0.13
CA GLU A 144 -6.58 -2.75 1.47
C GLU A 144 -5.48 -3.10 2.49
N VAL A 145 -4.39 -3.70 2.03
CA VAL A 145 -3.27 -4.10 2.89
C VAL A 145 -2.46 -2.89 3.38
N VAL A 146 -2.55 -1.73 2.73
CA VAL A 146 -1.87 -0.49 3.17
C VAL A 146 -2.23 -0.16 4.61
N VAL A 147 -3.52 -0.14 4.94
CA VAL A 147 -3.99 0.21 6.29
C VAL A 147 -3.61 -0.85 7.31
N SER A 148 -3.75 -2.14 6.96
CA SER A 148 -3.33 -3.23 7.85
C SER A 148 -1.82 -3.20 8.11
N THR A 149 -1.01 -2.92 7.10
CA THR A 149 0.45 -2.78 7.28
C THR A 149 0.80 -1.57 8.12
N LEU A 150 0.10 -0.44 7.93
CA LEU A 150 0.24 0.72 8.82
C LEU A 150 -0.10 0.34 10.26
N SER A 151 -1.20 -0.39 10.49
CA SER A 151 -1.56 -0.86 11.83
C SER A 151 -0.41 -1.66 12.43
N VAL A 152 0.06 -2.69 11.76
CA VAL A 152 1.19 -3.53 12.26
C VAL A 152 2.43 -2.70 12.57
N LEU A 153 2.78 -1.73 11.71
CA LEU A 153 3.99 -0.92 11.88
C LEU A 153 3.88 0.13 12.99
N TYR A 154 2.68 0.56 13.35
CA TYR A 154 2.46 1.55 14.42
C TYR A 154 2.02 0.93 15.74
N THR A 155 1.21 -0.12 15.73
CA THR A 155 0.69 -0.78 16.94
C THR A 155 1.47 -2.06 17.30
N GLY A 156 2.13 -2.69 16.34
CA GLY A 156 2.80 -3.99 16.50
C GLY A 156 1.87 -5.19 16.28
N ASN A 157 0.55 -5.00 16.27
CA ASN A 157 -0.46 -6.04 16.13
C ASN A 157 -1.34 -5.84 14.92
N ALA A 158 -1.68 -6.94 14.22
CA ALA A 158 -2.55 -6.91 13.05
C ALA A 158 -4.04 -6.81 13.40
N ASP A 159 -4.41 -7.24 14.61
CA ASP A 159 -5.80 -7.34 15.07
C ASP A 159 -6.26 -6.13 15.88
N ASP A 160 -5.43 -5.10 16.01
CA ASP A 160 -5.79 -3.87 16.73
C ASP A 160 -6.90 -3.11 15.99
N ASP A 161 -7.89 -2.69 16.76
CA ASP A 161 -8.99 -1.86 16.30
C ASP A 161 -8.47 -0.57 15.64
N SER A 162 -9.17 -0.10 14.64
CA SER A 162 -8.88 1.17 13.97
C SER A 162 -8.78 2.38 14.92
N GLN A 163 -9.35 2.27 16.12
CA GLN A 163 -9.25 3.25 17.19
C GLN A 163 -7.84 3.29 17.79
N ALA A 164 -7.24 2.14 18.09
CA ALA A 164 -5.88 2.05 18.61
C ALA A 164 -4.85 2.61 17.61
N LEU A 165 -4.99 2.29 16.32
CA LEU A 165 -4.16 2.89 15.27
C LEU A 165 -4.30 4.42 15.23
N SER A 166 -5.53 4.95 15.31
CA SER A 166 -5.78 6.39 15.28
C SER A 166 -5.14 7.11 16.48
N GLU A 167 -5.20 6.52 17.66
CA GLU A 167 -4.58 7.08 18.87
C GLU A 167 -3.05 7.06 18.79
N ARG A 168 -2.46 5.95 18.34
CA ARG A 168 -1.01 5.83 18.13
C ARG A 168 -0.48 6.80 17.08
N LEU A 169 -1.17 6.93 15.95
CA LEU A 169 -0.78 7.89 14.90
C LEU A 169 -0.79 9.35 15.40
N LYS A 170 -1.68 9.70 16.33
CA LYS A 170 -1.73 11.05 16.95
C LYS A 170 -0.61 11.28 17.98
N GLN A 171 -0.03 10.21 18.52
CA GLN A 171 0.99 10.29 19.57
C GLN A 171 2.41 10.12 19.02
N ASP A 172 2.58 9.49 17.85
CA ASP A 172 3.90 9.21 17.27
C ASP A 172 4.61 10.51 16.88
N ARG A 173 5.81 10.68 17.42
CA ARG A 173 6.66 11.85 17.21
C ARG A 173 8.00 11.43 16.62
N ASN A 174 8.51 12.25 15.73
CA ASN A 174 9.85 12.06 15.19
C ASN A 174 10.94 12.43 16.23
N ALA A 175 12.20 12.17 15.91
CA ALA A 175 13.34 12.49 16.77
C ALA A 175 13.44 14.00 17.14
N GLU A 176 12.77 14.86 16.38
CA GLU A 176 12.70 16.32 16.60
C GLU A 176 11.49 16.74 17.46
N GLY A 177 10.66 15.76 17.91
CA GLY A 177 9.47 16.01 18.73
C GLY A 177 8.23 16.43 17.94
N ASN A 178 8.29 16.52 16.61
CA ASN A 178 7.16 16.86 15.75
C ASN A 178 6.27 15.64 15.52
N LEU A 179 4.95 15.86 15.36
CA LEU A 179 4.02 14.80 15.01
C LEU A 179 4.36 14.20 13.65
N VAL A 180 4.56 12.89 13.62
CA VAL A 180 4.83 12.14 12.38
C VAL A 180 3.61 12.08 11.48
N PHE A 181 2.41 12.03 12.05
CA PHE A 181 1.16 11.89 11.32
C PHE A 181 0.24 13.09 11.58
N THR A 182 0.26 14.08 10.70
CA THR A 182 -0.64 15.23 10.75
C THR A 182 -1.87 15.00 9.86
N PRO A 183 -2.98 15.72 10.07
CA PRO A 183 -4.14 15.65 9.18
C PRO A 183 -3.78 15.94 7.71
N LEU A 184 -2.80 16.80 7.47
CA LEU A 184 -2.33 17.13 6.15
C LEU A 184 -1.59 15.94 5.48
N ILE A 185 -0.75 15.25 6.25
CA ILE A 185 -0.07 14.02 5.80
C ILE A 185 -1.09 12.92 5.53
N ALA A 186 -2.13 12.79 6.38
CA ALA A 186 -3.21 11.84 6.17
C ALA A 186 -3.93 12.06 4.83
N ILE A 187 -4.30 13.32 4.52
CA ILE A 187 -4.95 13.67 3.25
C ILE A 187 -4.00 13.39 2.07
N SER A 188 -2.73 13.77 2.18
CA SER A 188 -1.72 13.51 1.17
C SER A 188 -1.55 12.01 0.91
N LEU A 189 -1.49 11.20 1.97
CA LEU A 189 -1.38 9.73 1.88
C LEU A 189 -2.64 9.12 1.25
N MET A 190 -3.83 9.56 1.64
CA MET A 190 -5.08 9.09 1.03
C MET A 190 -5.13 9.37 -0.47
N LEU A 191 -4.77 10.58 -0.89
CA LEU A 191 -4.72 10.94 -2.31
C LEU A 191 -3.66 10.13 -3.06
N PHE A 192 -2.50 9.93 -2.44
CA PHE A 192 -1.45 9.10 -3.01
C PHE A 192 -1.94 7.66 -3.21
N VAL A 193 -2.50 7.02 -2.18
CA VAL A 193 -3.04 5.64 -2.23
C VAL A 193 -4.17 5.51 -3.25
N LEU A 194 -4.97 6.54 -3.44
CA LEU A 194 -6.06 6.53 -4.42
C LEU A 194 -5.54 6.48 -5.87
N ILE A 195 -4.48 7.23 -6.17
CA ILE A 195 -4.01 7.48 -7.54
C ILE A 195 -2.84 6.58 -7.92
N TYR A 196 -1.96 6.24 -6.95
CA TYR A 196 -0.72 5.51 -7.23
C TYR A 196 -0.97 4.14 -7.86
N PHE A 197 0.04 3.36 -7.95
CA PHE A 197 0.13 2.04 -8.55
C PHE A 197 -1.20 1.25 -8.48
N PRO A 198 -1.81 0.87 -9.61
CA PRO A 198 -2.93 -0.06 -9.62
C PRO A 198 -2.43 -1.44 -9.16
N CYS A 199 -3.29 -2.25 -8.53
CA CYS A 199 -2.88 -3.56 -8.02
C CYS A 199 -2.27 -4.43 -9.14
N ILE A 200 -1.40 -5.38 -8.75
CA ILE A 200 -0.70 -6.28 -9.68
C ILE A 200 -1.69 -7.00 -10.62
N ALA A 201 -2.88 -7.33 -10.14
CA ALA A 201 -3.93 -7.93 -10.95
C ALA A 201 -4.37 -7.02 -12.11
N THR A 202 -4.54 -5.72 -11.87
CA THR A 202 -4.90 -4.75 -12.90
C THR A 202 -3.79 -4.59 -13.95
N ILE A 203 -2.52 -4.54 -13.52
CA ILE A 203 -1.38 -4.48 -14.44
C ILE A 203 -1.32 -5.73 -15.31
N SER A 204 -1.51 -6.90 -14.72
CA SER A 204 -1.56 -8.16 -15.49
C SER A 204 -2.70 -8.17 -16.50
N ALA A 205 -3.88 -7.65 -16.15
CA ALA A 205 -4.98 -7.51 -17.08
C ALA A 205 -4.61 -6.58 -18.25
N ILE A 206 -4.03 -5.42 -17.97
CA ILE A 206 -3.59 -4.46 -19.01
C ILE A 206 -2.56 -5.08 -19.95
N VAL A 207 -1.56 -5.80 -19.41
CA VAL A 207 -0.54 -6.48 -20.23
C VAL A 207 -1.17 -7.55 -21.10
N ASN A 208 -2.08 -8.34 -20.57
CA ASN A 208 -2.76 -9.41 -21.32
C ASN A 208 -3.67 -8.86 -22.41
N GLU A 209 -4.44 -7.81 -22.14
CA GLU A 209 -5.36 -7.22 -23.12
C GLU A 209 -4.61 -6.40 -24.19
N SER A 210 -3.53 -5.72 -23.83
CA SER A 210 -2.72 -4.95 -24.78
C SER A 210 -1.70 -5.78 -25.55
N GLY A 211 -1.44 -7.03 -25.12
CA GLY A 211 -0.41 -7.90 -25.70
C GLY A 211 1.03 -7.39 -25.53
N SER A 212 1.25 -6.34 -24.70
CA SER A 212 2.56 -5.72 -24.56
C SER A 212 2.86 -5.27 -23.12
N TRP A 213 4.00 -5.70 -22.60
CA TRP A 213 4.54 -5.27 -21.29
C TRP A 213 4.79 -3.76 -21.21
N LYS A 214 5.00 -3.10 -22.35
CA LYS A 214 5.26 -1.65 -22.42
C LYS A 214 4.09 -0.85 -21.85
N TRP A 215 2.87 -1.27 -22.13
CA TRP A 215 1.67 -0.60 -21.60
C TRP A 215 1.52 -0.77 -20.10
N GLY A 216 1.85 -1.95 -19.55
CA GLY A 216 1.87 -2.16 -18.11
C GLY A 216 2.86 -1.23 -17.41
N ILE A 217 4.12 -1.17 -17.91
CA ILE A 217 5.16 -0.29 -17.37
C ILE A 217 4.76 1.19 -17.50
N PHE A 218 4.21 1.60 -18.64
CA PHE A 218 3.74 2.96 -18.86
C PHE A 218 2.68 3.37 -17.83
N VAL A 219 1.70 2.51 -17.55
CA VAL A 219 0.65 2.80 -16.56
C VAL A 219 1.24 2.93 -15.17
N ILE A 220 2.17 2.05 -14.77
CA ILE A 220 2.86 2.13 -13.47
C ILE A 220 3.55 3.47 -13.31
N ILE A 221 4.41 3.85 -14.27
CA ILE A 221 5.17 5.10 -14.19
C ILE A 221 4.22 6.29 -14.17
N TYR A 222 3.26 6.30 -15.07
CA TYR A 222 2.29 7.39 -15.20
C TYR A 222 1.48 7.60 -13.90
N THR A 223 0.93 6.53 -13.32
CA THR A 223 0.10 6.64 -12.10
C THR A 223 0.95 7.02 -10.88
N CYS A 224 2.16 6.47 -10.73
CA CYS A 224 3.06 6.83 -9.65
C CYS A 224 3.52 8.29 -9.72
N VAL A 225 3.89 8.78 -10.92
CA VAL A 225 4.29 10.18 -11.12
C VAL A 225 3.11 11.12 -10.86
N LEU A 226 1.92 10.77 -11.36
CA LEU A 226 0.72 11.56 -11.12
C LEU A 226 0.36 11.62 -9.64
N ALA A 227 0.41 10.49 -8.93
CA ALA A 227 0.17 10.42 -7.49
C ALA A 227 1.16 11.29 -6.72
N TRP A 228 2.44 11.22 -7.09
CA TRP A 228 3.49 12.01 -6.47
C TRP A 228 3.26 13.51 -6.65
N ILE A 229 2.96 13.96 -7.89
CA ILE A 229 2.70 15.38 -8.20
C ILE A 229 1.47 15.89 -7.42
N VAL A 230 0.37 15.15 -7.44
CA VAL A 230 -0.86 15.57 -6.76
C VAL A 230 -0.65 15.66 -5.25
N SER A 231 -0.05 14.63 -4.64
CA SER A 231 0.21 14.62 -3.21
C SER A 231 1.23 15.68 -2.80
N PHE A 232 2.26 15.93 -3.63
CA PHE A 232 3.24 17.00 -3.41
C PHE A 232 2.57 18.38 -3.41
N ILE A 233 1.73 18.67 -4.39
CA ILE A 233 1.00 19.95 -4.46
C ILE A 233 0.13 20.12 -3.22
N VAL A 234 -0.63 19.10 -2.83
CA VAL A 234 -1.53 19.17 -1.67
C VAL A 234 -0.73 19.37 -0.37
N TYR A 235 0.34 18.63 -0.18
CA TYR A 235 1.18 18.74 1.01
C TYR A 235 1.87 20.10 1.10
N GLN A 236 2.50 20.58 0.02
CA GLN A 236 3.21 21.85 0.02
C GLN A 236 2.27 23.07 0.16
N THR A 237 1.14 23.06 -0.54
CA THR A 237 0.14 24.13 -0.39
C THR A 237 -0.48 24.12 1.00
N GLY A 238 -0.80 22.94 1.55
CA GLY A 238 -1.33 22.82 2.90
C GLY A 238 -0.33 23.30 3.96
N ASN A 239 0.94 22.93 3.82
CA ASN A 239 2.00 23.35 4.74
C ASN A 239 2.24 24.87 4.70
N PHE A 240 2.17 25.47 3.50
CA PHE A 240 2.25 26.92 3.33
C PHE A 240 1.10 27.64 4.04
N PHE A 241 -0.15 27.16 3.91
CA PHE A 241 -1.29 27.73 4.60
C PHE A 241 -1.19 27.57 6.12
N VAL A 242 -0.82 26.41 6.62
CA VAL A 242 -0.63 26.19 8.06
C VAL A 242 0.45 27.12 8.63
N GLY A 243 1.58 27.30 7.92
CA GLY A 243 2.63 28.23 8.33
C GLY A 243 2.26 29.71 8.24
N LEU A 244 1.23 30.07 7.45
CA LEU A 244 0.73 31.45 7.36
C LEU A 244 -0.22 31.82 8.52
N PHE A 245 -0.90 30.80 9.10
CA PHE A 245 -1.88 30.98 10.17
C PHE A 245 -1.37 30.56 11.57
N SER A 246 -0.15 30.05 11.67
CA SER A 246 0.54 29.71 12.92
C SER A 246 1.51 30.81 13.32
#